data_29bb1fcabdd259778d04d54f8115fc21
#
_entry.id   29bb1fcabdd259778d04d54f8115fc21
#
_cell.length_a   1.000
_cell.length_b   1.000
_cell.length_c   1.000
_cell.angle_alpha   90.00
_cell.angle_beta   90.00
_cell.angle_gamma   90.00
#
_symmetry.space_group_name_H-M   'P 1'
#
loop_
_entity.id
_entity.type
_entity.pdbx_description
1 polymer ?
#
loop_
_entity_poly.entity_id
_entity_poly.type
_entity_poly.pdbx_seq_one_letter_code
_entity_poly.pdbx_strand_id
1 'polypeptide(L)'
;MKHIISLALTVVIAMASLALTTTDTAASDRYGKHKVVYHINYEGGESDKAYRGALTNIQNHINAVGAENMDVKLVLHGNGLGLLSHAKTNEALRGQVLGLKGQNVAFHVCNNTLSGRNISFENDLFDVYEEDIVPSGVAELSHLQMQGFTYIKP
;
A
#
# COMPACT_ATOMS: atom_id res chain seq x y z
N MET A 1 25.47 -14.24 70.55
CA MET A 1 24.12 -14.78 70.52
C MET A 1 23.27 -13.83 69.70
N LYS A 2 22.68 -14.29 68.62
CA LYS A 2 21.58 -13.68 67.87
C LYS A 2 21.89 -12.52 66.90
N HIS A 3 21.54 -12.81 65.62
CA HIS A 3 21.16 -11.92 64.53
C HIS A 3 22.25 -11.25 63.70
N ILE A 4 22.78 -12.00 62.74
CA ILE A 4 23.17 -11.40 61.43
C ILE A 4 22.89 -12.47 60.39
N ILE A 5 21.71 -12.46 59.81
CA ILE A 5 21.42 -13.05 58.52
C ILE A 5 20.24 -12.24 57.97
N SER A 6 20.46 -11.40 57.00
CA SER A 6 19.54 -11.07 55.90
C SER A 6 19.93 -9.74 55.29
N LEU A 7 20.72 -9.76 54.26
CA LEU A 7 20.71 -8.72 53.19
C LEU A 7 21.61 -9.17 52.05
N ALA A 8 21.12 -10.06 51.22
CA ALA A 8 21.74 -10.32 49.92
C ALA A 8 20.75 -11.06 49.02
N LEU A 9 19.70 -10.38 48.57
CA LEU A 9 18.93 -10.87 47.43
C LEU A 9 18.01 -9.78 46.89
N THR A 10 18.52 -8.79 46.20
CA THR A 10 17.72 -7.90 45.34
C THR A 10 18.60 -7.02 44.44
N VAL A 11 19.37 -7.59 43.54
CA VAL A 11 19.90 -6.87 42.35
C VAL A 11 20.20 -7.88 41.26
N VAL A 12 19.20 -8.43 40.61
CA VAL A 12 19.33 -9.06 39.28
C VAL A 12 17.94 -9.11 38.64
N ILE A 13 17.33 -8.04 38.31
CA ILE A 13 16.28 -7.98 37.27
C ILE A 13 16.24 -6.52 36.76
N ALA A 14 17.15 -6.14 35.91
CA ALA A 14 17.03 -4.94 35.12
C ALA A 14 18.07 -4.92 33.98
N MET A 15 18.14 -5.96 33.17
CA MET A 15 18.87 -5.93 31.91
C MET A 15 18.25 -6.90 30.88
N ALA A 16 17.03 -6.62 30.44
CA ALA A 16 16.48 -7.31 29.28
C ALA A 16 15.35 -6.46 28.65
N SER A 17 15.64 -5.24 28.25
CA SER A 17 14.68 -4.47 27.44
C SER A 17 15.40 -3.35 26.66
N LEU A 18 16.42 -3.70 25.89
CA LEU A 18 17.04 -2.73 24.98
C LEU A 18 17.63 -3.41 23.76
N ALA A 19 16.78 -4.04 22.97
CA ALA A 19 17.16 -4.51 21.65
C ALA A 19 15.89 -4.75 20.82
N LEU A 20 15.27 -3.69 20.33
CA LEU A 20 14.36 -3.75 19.14
C LEU A 20 13.95 -2.35 18.71
N THR A 21 14.85 -1.56 18.13
CA THR A 21 14.45 -0.36 17.36
C THR A 21 15.53 0.14 16.40
N THR A 22 16.31 -0.72 15.77
CA THR A 22 17.42 -0.25 14.91
C THR A 22 17.19 -0.42 13.40
N THR A 23 16.10 -1.03 12.95
CA THR A 23 15.86 -1.23 11.52
C THR A 23 15.03 -0.11 10.87
N ASP A 24 14.11 0.52 11.59
CA ASP A 24 13.25 1.58 11.02
C ASP A 24 14.00 2.89 10.81
N THR A 25 14.92 3.24 11.69
CA THR A 25 15.68 4.51 11.59
C THR A 25 16.58 4.56 10.36
N ALA A 26 17.22 3.44 9.98
CA ALA A 26 18.13 3.40 8.84
C ALA A 26 17.40 3.53 7.48
N ALA A 27 16.17 3.04 7.38
CA ALA A 27 15.36 3.15 6.17
C ALA A 27 14.80 4.56 6.00
N SER A 28 14.30 5.18 7.09
CA SER A 28 13.81 6.55 7.08
C SER A 28 14.92 7.57 6.77
N ASP A 29 16.14 7.34 7.25
CA ASP A 29 17.30 8.19 6.98
C ASP A 29 17.72 8.15 5.51
N ARG A 30 17.55 6.99 4.83
CA ARG A 30 17.91 6.86 3.42
C ARG A 30 16.86 7.45 2.49
N TYR A 31 15.57 7.18 2.75
CA TYR A 31 14.51 7.46 1.79
C TYR A 31 13.69 8.71 2.12
N GLY A 32 13.55 9.06 3.40
CA GLY A 32 12.71 10.17 3.83
C GLY A 32 11.23 9.96 3.50
N LYS A 33 10.48 11.06 3.28
CA LYS A 33 9.07 11.01 2.93
C LYS A 33 8.87 10.87 1.42
N HIS A 34 8.05 9.91 1.01
CA HIS A 34 7.71 9.66 -0.39
C HIS A 34 6.26 10.04 -0.70
N LYS A 35 6.06 10.74 -1.83
CA LYS A 35 4.80 10.83 -2.55
C LYS A 35 4.96 10.03 -3.83
N VAL A 36 4.16 8.99 -4.03
CA VAL A 36 4.31 8.14 -5.19
C VAL A 36 2.98 7.80 -5.83
N VAL A 37 2.90 7.91 -7.16
CA VAL A 37 1.78 7.42 -7.94
C VAL A 37 2.19 6.20 -8.74
N TYR A 38 1.49 5.10 -8.47
CA TYR A 38 1.58 3.88 -9.25
C TYR A 38 0.53 3.87 -10.36
N HIS A 39 0.88 3.31 -11.51
CA HIS A 39 0.01 3.30 -12.68
C HIS A 39 -0.19 1.88 -13.21
N ILE A 40 -1.43 1.40 -13.23
CA ILE A 40 -1.80 0.14 -13.85
C ILE A 40 -2.85 0.39 -14.94
N ASN A 41 -2.48 0.07 -16.20
CA ASN A 41 -3.38 0.18 -17.37
C ASN A 41 -3.30 -1.05 -18.29
N TYR A 42 -2.65 -2.10 -17.83
CA TYR A 42 -2.43 -3.36 -18.54
C TYR A 42 -3.33 -4.48 -17.98
N GLU A 43 -3.33 -5.63 -18.60
CA GLU A 43 -4.07 -6.82 -18.16
C GLU A 43 -3.29 -7.60 -17.10
N GLY A 44 -4.02 -8.36 -16.26
CA GLY A 44 -3.44 -9.18 -15.21
C GLY A 44 -2.60 -10.36 -15.71
N GLY A 45 -2.82 -10.76 -16.96
CA GLY A 45 -2.20 -11.92 -17.55
C GLY A 45 -2.70 -13.23 -16.92
N GLU A 46 -1.98 -14.31 -17.15
CA GLU A 46 -2.33 -15.63 -16.61
C GLU A 46 -2.43 -15.59 -15.08
N SER A 47 -3.58 -16.03 -14.56
CA SER A 47 -3.89 -16.08 -13.13
C SER A 47 -3.63 -14.75 -12.40
N ASP A 48 -3.82 -13.60 -13.05
CA ASP A 48 -3.61 -12.25 -12.51
C ASP A 48 -2.17 -11.98 -12.02
N LYS A 49 -1.19 -12.69 -12.57
CA LYS A 49 0.20 -12.60 -12.13
C LYS A 49 0.75 -11.18 -12.20
N ALA A 50 0.41 -10.42 -13.25
CA ALA A 50 0.88 -9.04 -13.41
C ALA A 50 0.26 -8.12 -12.36
N TYR A 51 -1.04 -8.24 -12.07
CA TYR A 51 -1.69 -7.46 -11.01
C TYR A 51 -1.12 -7.78 -9.64
N ARG A 52 -0.99 -9.07 -9.30
CA ARG A 52 -0.41 -9.47 -8.00
C ARG A 52 1.03 -9.02 -7.85
N GLY A 53 1.82 -9.08 -8.93
CA GLY A 53 3.20 -8.57 -8.94
C GLY A 53 3.25 -7.07 -8.67
N ALA A 54 2.36 -6.30 -9.30
CA ALA A 54 2.27 -4.86 -9.07
C ALA A 54 1.91 -4.51 -7.62
N LEU A 55 0.89 -5.17 -7.04
CA LEU A 55 0.51 -4.95 -5.64
C LEU A 55 1.61 -5.37 -4.67
N THR A 56 2.34 -6.45 -4.98
CA THR A 56 3.52 -6.87 -4.21
C THR A 56 4.63 -5.82 -4.27
N ASN A 57 4.87 -5.19 -5.42
CA ASN A 57 5.87 -4.12 -5.55
C ASN A 57 5.50 -2.90 -4.70
N ILE A 58 4.21 -2.53 -4.67
CA ILE A 58 3.71 -1.45 -3.79
C ILE A 58 3.97 -1.81 -2.32
N GLN A 59 3.60 -3.03 -1.90
CA GLN A 59 3.81 -3.47 -0.53
C GLN A 59 5.30 -3.48 -0.15
N ASN A 60 6.18 -3.96 -1.04
CA ASN A 60 7.62 -3.95 -0.81
C ASN A 60 8.17 -2.54 -0.66
N HIS A 61 7.65 -1.58 -1.44
CA HIS A 61 8.04 -0.17 -1.31
C HIS A 61 7.60 0.39 0.04
N ILE A 62 6.36 0.14 0.47
CA ILE A 62 5.87 0.56 1.79
C ILE A 62 6.71 -0.06 2.90
N ASN A 63 7.05 -1.35 2.81
CA ASN A 63 7.88 -2.03 3.80
C ASN A 63 9.30 -1.46 3.88
N ALA A 64 9.84 -0.97 2.76
CA ALA A 64 11.20 -0.43 2.71
C ALA A 64 11.30 1.02 3.23
N VAL A 65 10.23 1.80 3.15
CA VAL A 65 10.24 3.24 3.50
C VAL A 65 9.55 3.50 4.85
N GLY A 66 8.61 2.62 5.22
CA GLY A 66 7.70 2.82 6.35
C GLY A 66 6.38 3.47 5.90
N ALA A 67 5.25 2.88 6.30
CA ALA A 67 3.93 3.35 5.88
C ALA A 67 3.65 4.81 6.27
N GLU A 68 4.15 5.23 7.43
CA GLU A 68 4.01 6.59 7.97
C GLU A 68 4.78 7.65 7.15
N ASN A 69 5.72 7.21 6.32
CA ASN A 69 6.53 8.07 5.46
C ASN A 69 6.02 8.10 4.02
N MET A 70 4.90 7.43 3.70
CA MET A 70 4.44 7.27 2.33
C MET A 70 3.04 7.85 2.10
N ASP A 71 2.89 8.64 1.05
CA ASP A 71 1.61 8.99 0.42
C ASP A 71 1.55 8.27 -0.93
N VAL A 72 0.74 7.21 -0.99
CA VAL A 72 0.67 6.31 -2.16
C VAL A 72 -0.68 6.42 -2.84
N LYS A 73 -0.66 6.70 -4.14
CA LYS A 73 -1.82 6.66 -5.03
C LYS A 73 -1.63 5.55 -6.07
N LEU A 74 -2.67 4.79 -6.32
CA LEU A 74 -2.71 3.79 -7.39
C LEU A 74 -3.76 4.20 -8.41
N VAL A 75 -3.33 4.65 -9.58
CA VAL A 75 -4.23 5.06 -10.67
C VAL A 75 -4.47 3.90 -11.62
N LEU A 76 -5.75 3.57 -11.81
CA LEU A 76 -6.25 2.48 -12.64
C LEU A 76 -7.05 3.04 -13.81
N HIS A 77 -6.69 2.68 -15.04
CA HIS A 77 -7.50 2.99 -16.23
C HIS A 77 -7.33 1.90 -17.30
N GLY A 78 -8.20 1.93 -18.33
CA GLY A 78 -8.15 0.94 -19.40
C GLY A 78 -8.24 -0.50 -18.84
N ASN A 79 -7.33 -1.37 -19.25
CA ASN A 79 -7.30 -2.76 -18.79
C ASN A 79 -6.95 -2.91 -17.30
N GLY A 80 -6.36 -1.88 -16.70
CA GLY A 80 -6.03 -1.88 -15.27
C GLY A 80 -7.24 -2.01 -14.34
N LEU A 81 -8.47 -1.65 -14.80
CA LEU A 81 -9.68 -1.86 -14.00
C LEU A 81 -9.97 -3.34 -13.76
N GLY A 82 -9.42 -4.22 -14.60
CA GLY A 82 -9.49 -5.67 -14.42
C GLY A 82 -8.94 -6.13 -13.07
N LEU A 83 -7.97 -5.41 -12.48
CA LEU A 83 -7.47 -5.69 -11.15
C LEU A 83 -8.61 -5.72 -10.11
N LEU A 84 -9.45 -4.68 -10.09
CA LEU A 84 -10.56 -4.58 -9.13
C LEU A 84 -11.75 -5.46 -9.53
N SER A 85 -11.98 -5.66 -10.83
CA SER A 85 -13.01 -6.60 -11.29
C SER A 85 -12.68 -8.04 -10.90
N HIS A 86 -11.46 -8.49 -11.12
CA HIS A 86 -11.02 -9.84 -10.78
C HIS A 86 -10.92 -10.07 -9.25
N ALA A 87 -10.63 -9.04 -8.46
CA ALA A 87 -10.62 -9.12 -7.00
C ALA A 87 -11.98 -9.51 -6.39
N LYS A 88 -13.09 -9.40 -7.14
CA LYS A 88 -14.41 -9.89 -6.71
C LYS A 88 -14.45 -11.40 -6.52
N THR A 89 -13.67 -12.15 -7.31
CA THR A 89 -13.67 -13.62 -7.29
C THR A 89 -12.31 -14.22 -6.92
N ASN A 90 -11.21 -13.49 -7.13
CA ASN A 90 -9.86 -13.92 -6.78
C ASN A 90 -9.51 -13.48 -5.35
N GLU A 91 -9.57 -14.42 -4.40
CA GLU A 91 -9.32 -14.14 -2.97
C GLU A 91 -7.90 -13.62 -2.70
N ALA A 92 -6.90 -14.12 -3.40
CA ALA A 92 -5.52 -13.67 -3.22
C ALA A 92 -5.36 -12.19 -3.64
N LEU A 93 -5.94 -11.83 -4.78
CA LEU A 93 -5.93 -10.45 -5.27
C LEU A 93 -6.73 -9.52 -4.34
N ARG A 94 -7.90 -9.99 -3.89
CA ARG A 94 -8.75 -9.29 -2.91
C ARG A 94 -7.98 -8.97 -1.62
N GLY A 95 -7.28 -9.97 -1.07
CA GLY A 95 -6.50 -9.79 0.15
C GLY A 95 -5.39 -8.73 -0.01
N GLN A 96 -4.71 -8.70 -1.16
CA GLN A 96 -3.71 -7.67 -1.45
C GLN A 96 -4.33 -6.27 -1.57
N VAL A 97 -5.48 -6.12 -2.24
CA VAL A 97 -6.20 -4.84 -2.36
C VAL A 97 -6.57 -4.32 -0.98
N LEU A 98 -7.23 -5.15 -0.16
CA LEU A 98 -7.64 -4.77 1.21
C LEU A 98 -6.42 -4.43 2.09
N GLY A 99 -5.34 -5.21 1.97
CA GLY A 99 -4.10 -4.96 2.72
C GLY A 99 -3.47 -3.62 2.39
N LEU A 100 -3.47 -3.20 1.14
CA LEU A 100 -2.95 -1.90 0.72
C LEU A 100 -3.89 -0.74 1.10
N LYS A 101 -5.20 -0.89 0.90
CA LYS A 101 -6.18 0.12 1.35
C LYS A 101 -6.11 0.32 2.88
N GLY A 102 -5.94 -0.74 3.65
CA GLY A 102 -5.73 -0.69 5.10
C GLY A 102 -4.44 0.05 5.53
N GLN A 103 -3.50 0.25 4.61
CA GLN A 103 -2.29 1.05 4.79
C GLN A 103 -2.40 2.45 4.15
N ASN A 104 -3.61 2.94 3.91
CA ASN A 104 -3.92 4.25 3.32
C ASN A 104 -3.44 4.42 1.87
N VAL A 105 -3.28 3.35 1.10
CA VAL A 105 -3.11 3.46 -0.35
C VAL A 105 -4.45 3.84 -0.98
N ALA A 106 -4.52 5.01 -1.62
CA ALA A 106 -5.71 5.45 -2.34
C ALA A 106 -5.73 4.85 -3.75
N PHE A 107 -6.87 4.28 -4.12
CA PHE A 107 -7.10 3.70 -5.45
C PHE A 107 -7.94 4.67 -6.27
N HIS A 108 -7.38 5.23 -7.33
CA HIS A 108 -8.06 6.16 -8.23
C HIS A 108 -8.52 5.44 -9.50
N VAL A 109 -9.82 5.43 -9.73
CA VAL A 109 -10.48 4.72 -10.84
C VAL A 109 -10.93 5.70 -11.90
N CYS A 110 -10.53 5.48 -13.14
CA CYS A 110 -10.80 6.37 -14.27
C CYS A 110 -12.26 6.31 -14.73
N ASN A 111 -13.02 7.41 -14.58
CA ASN A 111 -14.40 7.51 -15.05
C ASN A 111 -14.53 7.36 -16.56
N ASN A 112 -13.57 7.88 -17.36
CA ASN A 112 -13.59 7.69 -18.80
C ASN A 112 -13.54 6.20 -19.19
N THR A 113 -12.85 5.36 -18.39
CA THR A 113 -12.84 3.90 -18.62
C THR A 113 -14.15 3.27 -18.21
N LEU A 114 -14.71 3.66 -17.06
CA LEU A 114 -16.02 3.18 -16.61
C LEU A 114 -17.09 3.44 -17.66
N SER A 115 -17.23 4.71 -18.06
CA SER A 115 -18.23 5.15 -19.03
C SER A 115 -18.01 4.54 -20.41
N GLY A 116 -16.75 4.52 -20.89
CA GLY A 116 -16.42 4.00 -22.24
C GLY A 116 -16.58 2.48 -22.38
N ARG A 117 -16.62 1.74 -21.25
CA ARG A 117 -16.77 0.28 -21.23
C ARG A 117 -18.08 -0.18 -20.58
N ASN A 118 -18.97 0.73 -20.19
CA ASN A 118 -20.22 0.41 -19.50
C ASN A 118 -19.99 -0.38 -18.19
N ILE A 119 -18.96 -0.03 -17.41
CA ILE A 119 -18.63 -0.66 -16.13
C ILE A 119 -19.31 0.10 -15.00
N SER A 120 -20.12 -0.58 -14.18
CA SER A 120 -20.65 -0.06 -12.93
C SER A 120 -19.60 -0.26 -11.82
N PHE A 121 -19.10 0.81 -11.24
CA PHE A 121 -18.11 0.66 -10.17
C PHE A 121 -18.68 -0.07 -8.95
N GLU A 122 -19.97 0.12 -8.62
CA GLU A 122 -20.65 -0.52 -7.51
C GLU A 122 -20.85 -2.02 -7.73
N ASN A 123 -21.20 -2.42 -8.98
CA ASN A 123 -21.58 -3.79 -9.28
C ASN A 123 -20.43 -4.64 -9.86
N ASP A 124 -19.49 -4.03 -10.59
CA ASP A 124 -18.49 -4.75 -11.36
C ASP A 124 -17.08 -4.69 -10.75
N LEU A 125 -16.82 -3.74 -9.84
CA LEU A 125 -15.53 -3.57 -9.20
C LEU A 125 -15.60 -3.92 -7.70
N PHE A 126 -14.47 -4.36 -7.18
CA PHE A 126 -14.33 -4.71 -5.77
C PHE A 126 -13.89 -3.49 -4.96
N ASP A 127 -14.66 -3.15 -3.91
CA ASP A 127 -14.32 -2.15 -2.91
C ASP A 127 -13.99 -0.78 -3.51
N VAL A 128 -14.84 -0.31 -4.44
CA VAL A 128 -14.74 1.00 -5.09
C VAL A 128 -15.93 1.86 -4.70
N TYR A 129 -15.65 3.10 -4.32
CA TYR A 129 -16.64 4.08 -3.90
C TYR A 129 -16.58 5.33 -4.79
N GLU A 130 -17.57 6.22 -4.67
CA GLU A 130 -17.67 7.42 -5.50
C GLU A 130 -16.43 8.33 -5.36
N GLU A 131 -15.87 8.43 -4.16
CA GLU A 131 -14.67 9.19 -3.86
C GLU A 131 -13.40 8.64 -4.52
N ASP A 132 -13.39 7.38 -4.93
CA ASP A 132 -12.27 6.76 -5.66
C ASP A 132 -12.30 7.15 -7.16
N ILE A 133 -13.41 7.71 -7.67
CA ILE A 133 -13.59 7.96 -9.08
C ILE A 133 -12.96 9.30 -9.49
N VAL A 134 -12.00 9.24 -10.39
CA VAL A 134 -11.39 10.43 -11.00
C VAL A 134 -11.87 10.61 -12.44
N PRO A 135 -12.07 11.86 -12.93
CA PRO A 135 -12.60 12.09 -14.26
C PRO A 135 -11.80 11.40 -15.38
N SER A 136 -10.48 11.41 -15.28
CA SER A 136 -9.56 10.80 -16.25
C SER A 136 -8.30 10.30 -15.55
N GLY A 137 -8.01 9.00 -15.66
CA GLY A 137 -6.78 8.43 -15.09
C GLY A 137 -5.51 9.06 -15.65
N VAL A 138 -5.49 9.40 -16.93
CA VAL A 138 -4.32 10.06 -17.57
C VAL A 138 -4.13 11.48 -17.04
N ALA A 139 -5.22 12.25 -16.88
CA ALA A 139 -5.16 13.59 -16.32
C ALA A 139 -4.75 13.53 -14.83
N GLU A 140 -5.26 12.55 -14.09
CA GLU A 140 -4.91 12.32 -12.68
C GLU A 140 -3.41 12.02 -12.49
N LEU A 141 -2.83 11.19 -13.36
CA LEU A 141 -1.38 10.94 -13.35
C LEU A 141 -0.56 12.24 -13.53
N SER A 142 -0.98 13.10 -14.45
CA SER A 142 -0.33 14.40 -14.67
C SER A 142 -0.51 15.32 -13.46
N HIS A 143 -1.74 15.40 -12.94
CA HIS A 143 -2.10 16.22 -11.79
C HIS A 143 -1.28 15.85 -10.54
N LEU A 144 -1.19 14.56 -10.22
CA LEU A 144 -0.42 14.07 -9.08
C LEU A 144 1.09 14.37 -9.24
N GLN A 145 1.65 14.19 -10.44
CA GLN A 145 3.05 14.51 -10.69
C GLN A 145 3.34 16.01 -10.50
N MET A 146 2.43 16.90 -10.90
CA MET A 146 2.55 18.34 -10.63
C MET A 146 2.46 18.67 -9.12
N GLN A 147 1.86 17.79 -8.32
CA GLN A 147 1.84 17.88 -6.85
C GLN A 147 3.07 17.24 -6.18
N GLY A 148 4.06 16.81 -6.95
CA GLY A 148 5.30 16.23 -6.45
C GLY A 148 5.27 14.73 -6.23
N PHE A 149 4.27 14.01 -6.75
CA PHE A 149 4.29 12.54 -6.75
C PHE A 149 5.26 12.03 -7.82
N THR A 150 6.16 11.13 -7.42
CA THR A 150 6.98 10.38 -8.36
C THR A 150 6.17 9.29 -9.04
N TYR A 151 6.42 9.04 -10.32
CA TYR A 151 5.66 8.08 -11.13
C TYR A 151 6.37 6.73 -11.20
N ILE A 152 5.63 5.65 -10.91
CA ILE A 152 6.08 4.27 -11.08
C ILE A 152 5.05 3.46 -11.85
N LYS A 153 5.52 2.74 -12.88
CA LYS A 153 4.74 1.73 -13.60
C LYS A 153 5.33 0.37 -13.29
N PRO A 154 4.71 -0.42 -12.38
CA PRO A 154 5.26 -1.69 -11.92
C PRO A 154 5.14 -2.79 -12.96
#